data_9e9c0bbd4b93a53273c232c53ce6575e
#
_entry.id   9e9c0bbd4b93a53273c232c53ce6575e
#
_cell.length_a   1.000
_cell.length_b   1.000
_cell.length_c   1.000
_cell.angle_alpha   90.00
_cell.angle_beta   90.00
_cell.angle_gamma   90.00
#
_symmetry.space_group_name_H-M   'P 1'
#
loop_
_entity.id
_entity.type
_entity.pdbx_description
1 polymer ?
#
loop_
_entity_poly.entity_id
_entity_poly.type
_entity_poly.pdbx_seq_one_letter_code
_entity_poly.pdbx_strand_id
1 'polypeptide(L)'
;MTRKMMRAKIHRATVTQADVDYEGSITIDRRLMDATDLLPNEAVCVWNVTNGNRFETYVVEGPADSGVICVNGAAAHLVSPGDLVIIAAFTWMDEEAARRHEPKVVFVDEHNRMREKRAEVPGPRMPERVDIGFRTSPG
;
A
#
# COMPACT_ATOMS: atom_id res chain seq x y z
N MET A 1 -25.50 -6.49 6.77
CA MET A 1 -24.82 -6.13 5.52
C MET A 1 -23.32 -6.10 5.75
N THR A 2 -22.56 -6.64 4.83
CA THR A 2 -21.09 -6.56 4.89
C THR A 2 -20.59 -5.52 3.91
N ARG A 3 -19.45 -4.93 4.23
CA ARG A 3 -18.79 -3.94 3.39
C ARG A 3 -17.34 -4.35 3.17
N LYS A 4 -16.85 -4.13 1.95
CA LYS A 4 -15.44 -4.38 1.64
C LYS A 4 -14.65 -3.13 2.02
N MET A 5 -13.76 -3.28 2.99
CA MET A 5 -13.02 -2.17 3.57
C MET A 5 -11.53 -2.35 3.34
N MET A 6 -10.82 -1.24 3.10
CA MET A 6 -9.37 -1.29 3.04
C MET A 6 -8.82 -1.57 4.44
N ARG A 7 -8.09 -2.67 4.58
CA ARG A 7 -7.56 -3.10 5.86
C ARG A 7 -6.17 -2.54 6.12
N ALA A 8 -5.35 -2.48 5.09
CA ALA A 8 -3.97 -2.06 5.21
C ALA A 8 -3.47 -1.46 3.91
N LYS A 9 -2.45 -0.61 3.99
CA LYS A 9 -1.87 0.04 2.82
C LYS A 9 -0.41 0.37 3.09
N ILE A 10 0.45 0.05 2.11
CA ILE A 10 1.82 0.55 2.06
C ILE A 10 1.84 1.61 0.97
N HIS A 11 2.14 2.84 1.34
CA HIS A 11 2.04 3.98 0.43
C HIS A 11 3.39 4.31 -0.18
N ARG A 12 3.46 4.24 -1.53
CA ARG A 12 4.58 4.67 -2.36
C ARG A 12 5.88 3.92 -2.07
N ALA A 13 5.77 2.60 -2.01
CA ALA A 13 6.95 1.75 -1.95
C ALA A 13 7.66 1.74 -3.30
N THR A 14 8.98 1.62 -3.28
CA THR A 14 9.79 1.55 -4.49
C THR A 14 10.04 0.10 -4.87
N VAL A 15 9.69 -0.25 -6.10
CA VAL A 15 9.97 -1.60 -6.63
C VAL A 15 11.47 -1.78 -6.73
N THR A 16 11.99 -2.83 -6.09
CA THR A 16 13.43 -3.12 -6.10
C THR A 16 13.81 -4.08 -7.23
N GLN A 17 12.94 -5.03 -7.54
CA GLN A 17 13.19 -6.01 -8.61
C GLN A 17 11.87 -6.40 -9.26
N ALA A 18 11.98 -6.87 -10.51
CA ALA A 18 10.86 -7.44 -11.25
C ALA A 18 11.40 -8.66 -12.01
N ASP A 19 10.86 -9.85 -11.72
CA ASP A 19 11.35 -11.09 -12.29
C ASP A 19 10.20 -11.88 -12.93
N VAL A 20 10.10 -11.79 -14.25
CA VAL A 20 9.04 -12.42 -15.03
C VAL A 20 9.12 -13.96 -14.96
N ASP A 21 10.31 -14.48 -14.79
CA ASP A 21 10.56 -15.92 -14.86
C ASP A 21 10.43 -16.63 -13.52
N TYR A 22 10.19 -15.89 -12.45
CA TYR A 22 10.02 -16.47 -11.13
C TYR A 22 8.55 -16.71 -10.82
N GLU A 23 8.28 -17.51 -9.79
CA GLU A 23 6.91 -17.80 -9.36
C GLU A 23 6.17 -16.52 -8.99
N GLY A 24 4.94 -16.37 -9.51
CA GLY A 24 4.17 -15.12 -9.35
C GLY A 24 3.89 -14.78 -7.90
N SER A 25 4.08 -13.52 -7.55
CA SER A 25 3.85 -13.01 -6.20
C SER A 25 4.43 -11.60 -6.09
N ILE A 26 4.26 -10.99 -4.91
CA ILE A 26 5.03 -9.81 -4.54
C ILE A 26 5.75 -10.11 -3.23
N THR A 27 7.08 -10.05 -3.29
CA THR A 27 7.92 -10.22 -2.10
C THR A 27 8.02 -8.89 -1.38
N ILE A 28 7.63 -8.86 -0.12
CA ILE A 28 7.59 -7.64 0.69
C ILE A 28 8.48 -7.83 1.91
N ASP A 29 9.28 -6.82 2.21
CA ASP A 29 10.07 -6.76 3.44
C ASP A 29 9.19 -7.09 4.64
N ARG A 30 9.60 -8.09 5.43
CA ARG A 30 8.81 -8.56 6.57
C ARG A 30 8.48 -7.45 7.56
N ARG A 31 9.34 -6.45 7.71
CA ARG A 31 9.06 -5.34 8.61
C ARG A 31 7.81 -4.57 8.18
N LEU A 32 7.62 -4.40 6.87
CA LEU A 32 6.44 -3.75 6.34
C LEU A 32 5.21 -4.66 6.46
N MET A 33 5.40 -5.97 6.31
CA MET A 33 4.31 -6.91 6.53
C MET A 33 3.83 -6.86 7.98
N ASP A 34 4.75 -6.83 8.93
CA ASP A 34 4.40 -6.76 10.34
C ASP A 34 3.66 -5.46 10.66
N ALA A 35 4.11 -4.35 10.11
CA ALA A 35 3.50 -3.04 10.37
C ALA A 35 2.08 -2.92 9.82
N THR A 36 1.75 -3.66 8.76
CA THR A 36 0.45 -3.66 8.11
C THR A 36 -0.38 -4.90 8.40
N ASP A 37 0.20 -5.84 9.16
CA ASP A 37 -0.42 -7.13 9.45
C ASP A 37 -0.76 -7.91 8.17
N LEU A 38 0.08 -7.81 7.15
CA LEU A 38 -0.02 -8.63 5.96
C LEU A 38 0.60 -9.99 6.22
N LEU A 39 -0.09 -11.03 5.81
CA LEU A 39 0.40 -12.41 5.96
C LEU A 39 0.89 -12.95 4.62
N PRO A 40 1.82 -13.93 4.67
CA PRO A 40 2.16 -14.67 3.45
C PRO A 40 0.91 -15.28 2.82
N ASN A 41 0.85 -15.23 1.49
CA ASN A 41 -0.27 -15.74 0.69
C ASN A 41 -1.53 -14.88 0.74
N GLU A 42 -1.49 -13.75 1.39
CA GLU A 42 -2.63 -12.85 1.40
C GLU A 42 -2.71 -12.08 0.08
N ALA A 43 -3.91 -11.96 -0.47
CA ALA A 43 -4.14 -11.20 -1.70
C ALA A 43 -3.96 -9.71 -1.45
N VAL A 44 -3.29 -9.05 -2.38
CA VAL A 44 -3.11 -7.59 -2.35
C VAL A 44 -3.34 -7.00 -3.72
N CYS A 45 -3.87 -5.78 -3.72
CA CYS A 45 -3.93 -4.94 -4.91
C CYS A 45 -2.65 -4.12 -4.98
N VAL A 46 -2.07 -4.00 -6.16
CA VAL A 46 -0.87 -3.20 -6.38
C VAL A 46 -1.21 -2.15 -7.43
N TRP A 47 -1.01 -0.89 -7.07
CA TRP A 47 -1.30 0.24 -7.94
C TRP A 47 0.00 0.96 -8.25
N ASN A 48 0.41 0.93 -9.50
CA ASN A 48 1.65 1.53 -9.93
C ASN A 48 1.43 3.03 -10.16
N VAL A 49 1.99 3.84 -9.29
CA VAL A 49 1.86 5.31 -9.35
C VAL A 49 2.58 5.85 -10.57
N THR A 50 3.69 5.22 -10.96
CA THR A 50 4.55 5.70 -12.04
C THR A 50 3.89 5.56 -13.41
N ASN A 51 3.19 4.44 -13.65
CA ASN A 51 2.62 4.17 -14.99
C ASN A 51 1.11 3.95 -15.00
N GLY A 52 0.47 3.91 -13.84
CA GLY A 52 -0.98 3.73 -13.76
C GLY A 52 -1.47 2.29 -13.83
N ASN A 53 -0.59 1.32 -14.00
CA ASN A 53 -0.98 -0.09 -14.03
C ASN A 53 -1.53 -0.53 -12.68
N ARG A 54 -2.51 -1.41 -12.72
CA ARG A 54 -3.16 -1.95 -11.52
C ARG A 54 -3.30 -3.45 -11.68
N PHE A 55 -2.96 -4.18 -10.63
CA PHE A 55 -3.08 -5.64 -10.67
C PHE A 55 -3.26 -6.19 -9.26
N GLU A 56 -3.67 -7.45 -9.19
CA GLU A 56 -3.79 -8.18 -7.94
C GLU A 56 -2.80 -9.34 -7.95
N THR A 57 -2.18 -9.58 -6.82
CA THR A 57 -1.27 -10.69 -6.61
C THR A 57 -1.34 -11.11 -5.14
N TYR A 58 -0.38 -11.88 -4.66
CA TYR A 58 -0.34 -12.30 -3.26
C TYR A 58 1.06 -12.09 -2.68
N VAL A 59 1.12 -12.01 -1.37
CA VAL A 59 2.31 -11.64 -0.63
C VAL A 59 3.20 -12.85 -0.37
N VAL A 60 4.50 -12.67 -0.54
CA VAL A 60 5.54 -13.58 -0.09
C VAL A 60 6.48 -12.80 0.82
N GLU A 61 6.90 -13.43 1.90
CA GLU A 61 7.75 -12.78 2.90
C GLU A 61 9.18 -12.60 2.39
N GLY A 62 9.67 -11.38 2.44
CA GLY A 62 11.08 -11.07 2.20
C GLY A 62 11.83 -10.82 3.50
N PRO A 63 13.17 -10.81 3.46
CA PRO A 63 13.97 -10.60 4.67
C PRO A 63 13.64 -9.27 5.34
N ALA A 64 13.59 -9.27 6.66
CA ALA A 64 13.34 -8.04 7.42
C ALA A 64 14.47 -7.04 7.21
N ASP A 65 14.09 -5.77 7.08
CA ASP A 65 15.01 -4.64 6.87
C ASP A 65 15.79 -4.71 5.56
N SER A 66 15.37 -5.56 4.62
CA SER A 66 15.99 -5.64 3.30
C SER A 66 15.55 -4.52 2.37
N GLY A 67 14.39 -3.93 2.63
CA GLY A 67 13.77 -2.97 1.73
C GLY A 67 13.21 -3.62 0.47
N VAL A 68 13.11 -4.95 0.41
CA VAL A 68 12.69 -5.64 -0.80
C VAL A 68 11.23 -5.39 -1.10
N ILE A 69 10.97 -5.03 -2.34
CA ILE A 69 9.64 -5.02 -2.97
C ILE A 69 9.88 -5.61 -4.36
N CYS A 70 9.68 -6.90 -4.49
CA CYS A 70 10.00 -7.62 -5.71
C CYS A 70 8.71 -8.20 -6.31
N VAL A 71 8.42 -7.82 -7.54
CA VAL A 71 7.25 -8.33 -8.25
C VAL A 71 7.68 -9.46 -9.17
N ASN A 72 7.08 -10.63 -8.97
CA ASN A 72 7.46 -11.85 -9.66
C ASN A 72 6.37 -12.34 -10.59
N GLY A 73 6.77 -13.10 -11.61
CA GLY A 73 5.84 -13.75 -12.53
C GLY A 73 5.19 -12.80 -13.50
N ALA A 74 3.97 -13.11 -13.91
CA ALA A 74 3.26 -12.35 -14.93
C ALA A 74 3.12 -10.87 -14.58
N ALA A 75 2.91 -10.54 -13.32
CA ALA A 75 2.75 -9.16 -12.88
C ALA A 75 4.02 -8.33 -13.06
N ALA A 76 5.18 -8.98 -13.18
CA ALA A 76 6.44 -8.28 -13.40
C ALA A 76 6.46 -7.51 -14.72
N HIS A 77 5.60 -7.88 -15.68
CA HIS A 77 5.45 -7.11 -16.91
C HIS A 77 4.85 -5.73 -16.68
N LEU A 78 4.20 -5.50 -15.54
CA LEU A 78 3.46 -4.29 -15.25
C LEU A 78 4.23 -3.28 -14.40
N VAL A 79 5.45 -3.62 -14.02
CA VAL A 79 6.31 -2.75 -13.21
C VAL A 79 7.73 -2.77 -13.75
N SER A 80 8.49 -1.75 -13.35
CA SER A 80 9.94 -1.71 -13.57
C SER A 80 10.61 -1.36 -12.25
N PRO A 81 11.83 -1.85 -11.99
CA PRO A 81 12.56 -1.40 -10.81
C PRO A 81 12.64 0.14 -10.76
N GLY A 82 12.41 0.68 -9.58
CA GLY A 82 12.33 2.12 -9.38
C GLY A 82 10.92 2.70 -9.45
N ASP A 83 9.95 1.95 -9.95
CA ASP A 83 8.56 2.41 -9.95
C ASP A 83 8.04 2.55 -8.52
N LEU A 84 7.16 3.53 -8.34
CA LEU A 84 6.47 3.72 -7.06
C LEU A 84 5.13 2.98 -7.11
N VAL A 85 4.88 2.16 -6.12
CA VAL A 85 3.63 1.39 -6.03
C VAL A 85 2.94 1.60 -4.70
N ILE A 86 1.62 1.42 -4.73
CA ILE A 86 0.79 1.37 -3.54
C ILE A 86 0.32 -0.06 -3.41
N ILE A 87 0.49 -0.64 -2.22
CA ILE A 87 0.09 -2.02 -1.96
C ILE A 87 -1.03 -1.97 -0.93
N ALA A 88 -2.20 -2.51 -1.27
CA ALA A 88 -3.37 -2.41 -0.40
C ALA A 88 -4.03 -3.77 -0.23
N ALA A 89 -4.51 -4.04 0.98
CA ALA A 89 -5.28 -5.23 1.30
C ALA A 89 -6.67 -4.82 1.76
N PHE A 90 -7.65 -5.63 1.40
CA PHE A 90 -9.05 -5.38 1.71
C PHE A 90 -9.64 -6.59 2.42
N THR A 91 -10.68 -6.36 3.21
CA THR A 91 -11.41 -7.44 3.86
C THR A 91 -12.88 -7.06 3.97
N TRP A 92 -13.72 -8.07 4.15
CA TRP A 92 -15.15 -7.87 4.37
C TRP A 92 -15.42 -7.76 5.86
N MET A 93 -16.23 -6.79 6.24
CA MET A 93 -16.61 -6.55 7.63
C MET A 93 -18.09 -6.32 7.70
N ASP A 94 -18.70 -6.66 8.85
CA ASP A 94 -20.08 -6.26 9.08
C ASP A 94 -20.17 -4.74 9.27
N GLU A 95 -21.38 -4.23 9.25
CA GLU A 95 -21.62 -2.80 9.29
C GLU A 95 -21.01 -2.15 10.54
N GLU A 96 -21.17 -2.76 11.68
CA GLU A 96 -20.67 -2.18 12.93
C GLU A 96 -19.15 -2.13 12.96
N ALA A 97 -18.48 -3.22 12.58
CA ALA A 97 -17.04 -3.24 12.52
C ALA A 97 -16.50 -2.24 11.49
N ALA A 98 -17.17 -2.13 10.33
CA ALA A 98 -16.76 -1.21 9.28
C ALA A 98 -16.83 0.25 9.74
N ARG A 99 -17.83 0.62 10.54
CA ARG A 99 -17.97 1.99 11.03
C ARG A 99 -16.89 2.40 12.02
N ARG A 100 -16.27 1.42 12.70
CA ARG A 100 -15.20 1.66 13.66
C ARG A 100 -13.83 1.33 13.13
N HIS A 101 -13.77 0.88 11.86
CA HIS A 101 -12.53 0.40 11.29
C HIS A 101 -11.51 1.51 11.07
N GLU A 102 -10.28 1.23 11.45
CA GLU A 102 -9.12 2.09 11.16
C GLU A 102 -8.10 1.27 10.40
N PRO A 103 -7.83 1.58 9.12
CA PRO A 103 -6.85 0.84 8.36
C PRO A 103 -5.43 1.10 8.87
N LYS A 104 -4.57 0.12 8.69
CA LYS A 104 -3.13 0.29 8.99
C LYS A 104 -2.44 0.82 7.76
N VAL A 105 -2.07 2.09 7.79
CA VAL A 105 -1.45 2.78 6.66
C VAL A 105 -0.02 3.16 7.01
N VAL A 106 0.92 2.68 6.19
CA VAL A 106 2.36 2.88 6.39
C VAL A 106 2.91 3.69 5.23
N PHE A 107 3.68 4.72 5.55
CA PHE A 107 4.39 5.55 4.59
C PHE A 107 5.87 5.20 4.65
N VAL A 108 6.50 5.02 3.50
CA VAL A 108 7.90 4.60 3.43
C VAL A 108 8.73 5.63 2.70
N ASP A 109 10.06 5.56 2.92
CA ASP A 109 11.02 6.38 2.18
C ASP A 109 11.49 5.66 0.91
N GLU A 110 12.47 6.23 0.21
CA GLU A 110 12.98 5.68 -1.03
C GLU A 110 13.71 4.34 -0.88
N HIS A 111 14.03 3.96 0.35
CA HIS A 111 14.66 2.67 0.66
C HIS A 111 13.66 1.67 1.24
N ASN A 112 12.37 2.00 1.17
CA ASN A 112 11.29 1.20 1.72
C ASN A 112 11.38 1.00 3.24
N ARG A 113 11.97 1.97 3.92
CA ARG A 113 11.96 2.02 5.37
C ARG A 113 10.73 2.77 5.83
N MET A 114 10.11 2.31 6.90
CA MET A 114 8.92 2.96 7.43
C MET A 114 9.28 4.34 7.99
N ARG A 115 8.64 5.37 7.44
CA ARG A 115 8.78 6.74 7.94
C ARG A 115 7.76 7.03 9.02
N GLU A 116 6.53 6.62 8.78
CA GLU A 116 5.43 6.84 9.72
C GLU A 116 4.30 5.87 9.45
N LYS A 117 3.51 5.65 10.47
CA LYS A 117 2.28 4.85 10.41
C LYS A 117 1.18 5.73 10.98
N ARG A 118 0.24 6.10 10.15
CA ARG A 118 -0.81 7.05 10.54
C ARG A 118 -2.01 6.95 9.61
N ALA A 119 -3.12 7.59 10.00
CA ALA A 119 -4.27 7.71 9.13
C ALA A 119 -3.92 8.61 7.93
N GLU A 120 -4.59 8.35 6.82
CA GLU A 120 -4.43 9.17 5.64
C GLU A 120 -5.07 10.53 5.84
N VAL A 121 -4.49 11.54 5.19
CA VAL A 121 -5.05 12.88 5.18
C VAL A 121 -5.87 13.04 3.89
N PRO A 122 -7.16 13.38 4.01
CA PRO A 122 -7.98 13.52 2.80
C PRO A 122 -7.46 14.59 1.86
N GLY A 123 -7.49 14.30 0.56
CA GLY A 123 -7.29 15.30 -0.48
C GLY A 123 -8.57 16.06 -0.77
N PRO A 124 -8.50 17.12 -1.58
CA PRO A 124 -7.33 17.60 -2.29
C PRO A 124 -6.38 18.35 -1.38
N ARG A 125 -5.11 18.41 -1.80
CA ARG A 125 -4.12 19.20 -1.07
C ARG A 125 -4.51 20.68 -1.17
N MET A 126 -4.55 21.35 -0.01
CA MET A 126 -4.93 22.75 0.07
C MET A 126 -3.70 23.62 0.26
N PRO A 127 -3.58 24.77 -0.43
CA PRO A 127 -2.57 25.76 -0.10
C PRO A 127 -2.79 26.26 1.32
N GLU A 128 -1.72 26.58 2.01
CA GLU A 128 -1.78 26.97 3.40
C GLU A 128 -2.71 28.14 3.67
N ARG A 129 -2.64 29.20 2.84
CA ARG A 129 -3.50 30.34 3.00
C ARG A 129 -4.98 30.04 2.77
N VAL A 130 -5.25 29.03 1.94
CA VAL A 130 -6.63 28.62 1.66
C VAL A 130 -7.19 27.87 2.84
N ASP A 131 -6.35 27.09 3.51
CA ASP A 131 -6.72 26.39 4.72
C ASP A 131 -7.36 27.33 5.74
N ILE A 132 -6.71 28.46 5.96
CA ILE A 132 -7.21 29.42 6.95
C ILE A 132 -8.58 29.94 6.54
N GLY A 133 -8.72 30.31 5.27
CA GLY A 133 -9.99 30.80 4.76
C GLY A 133 -11.09 29.75 4.83
N PHE A 134 -10.77 28.55 4.47
CA PHE A 134 -11.75 27.46 4.48
C PHE A 134 -12.23 27.11 5.87
N ARG A 135 -11.36 27.16 6.83
CA ARG A 135 -11.74 26.79 8.18
C ARG A 135 -12.75 27.75 8.80
N THR A 136 -12.80 28.95 8.31
CA THR A 136 -13.80 29.91 8.78
C THR A 136 -15.14 29.70 8.11
N SER A 137 -15.18 28.92 7.04
CA SER A 137 -16.43 28.60 6.36
C SER A 137 -17.11 27.44 7.07
N PRO A 138 -18.43 27.49 7.22
CA PRO A 138 -19.13 26.34 7.77
C PRO A 138 -18.90 25.14 6.87
N GLY A 139 -18.32 24.14 7.43
CA GLY A 139 -18.00 22.91 6.70
C GLY A 139 -19.21 22.07 6.54
#